data_33eed88bab6af0559bc2f2b85f47926b
#
_entry.id   33eed88bab6af0559bc2f2b85f47926b
#
_cell.length_a   1.000
_cell.length_b   1.000
_cell.length_c   1.000
_cell.angle_alpha   90.00
_cell.angle_beta   90.00
_cell.angle_gamma   90.00
#
_symmetry.space_group_name_H-M   'P 1'
#
loop_
_entity.id
_entity.type
_entity.pdbx_description
1 polymer ?
#
loop_
_entity_poly.entity_id
_entity_poly.type
_entity_poly.pdbx_seq_one_letter_code
_entity_poly.pdbx_strand_id
1 'polypeptide(L)'
;MNTETTEQFYTVNAPARLEIKNIRGSVKVRGVDGTNSIHITAVKHLDSGDPQRTEILMSQLPDGSVNVETRYQESGWLLSLLGAHWPCKVDYTVEAPMDCALHLEGVSNTALVEGLNGELHLKSVSGEIEVRQLSGTISLHSISGDISGDQLSGALMVDTTSGRVRLDTSDFNSLQVNSVSGALFFKTPLSAGPYSLKTVSGNIRLVVPAQSACSVDFHSISGRFSSTLPATSDQRQRHSQSTEIQGGGPTIKFSTVSGNASLESDGAVAIPTTASATPKPTPASSETPREALSTREILDQIADGKLTVEEGLKLIKGE
;
A
#
# COMPACT_ATOMS: atom_id res chain seq x y z
N MET A 1 26.29 -7.09 19.92
CA MET A 1 25.92 -6.77 18.53
C MET A 1 27.09 -5.99 17.94
N ASN A 2 27.67 -6.49 16.88
CA ASN A 2 28.78 -5.83 16.20
C ASN A 2 28.19 -4.95 15.07
N THR A 3 28.44 -3.64 15.10
CA THR A 3 27.89 -2.69 14.14
C THR A 3 28.96 -1.78 13.60
N GLU A 4 28.81 -1.37 12.37
CA GLU A 4 29.60 -0.33 11.70
C GLU A 4 28.69 0.86 11.42
N THR A 5 29.10 2.04 11.84
CA THR A 5 28.32 3.27 11.67
C THR A 5 29.04 4.20 10.69
N THR A 6 28.31 4.68 9.71
CA THR A 6 28.78 5.67 8.73
C THR A 6 27.85 6.89 8.80
N GLU A 7 28.43 8.08 8.84
CA GLU A 7 27.70 9.34 8.94
C GLU A 7 28.17 10.30 7.84
N GLN A 8 27.23 10.97 7.16
CA GLN A 8 27.50 11.91 6.09
C GLN A 8 26.56 13.12 6.14
N PHE A 9 27.09 14.26 5.72
CA PHE A 9 26.35 15.52 5.63
C PHE A 9 26.48 16.07 4.19
N TYR A 10 25.35 16.46 3.61
CA TYR A 10 25.29 17.03 2.27
C TYR A 10 24.57 18.37 2.32
N THR A 11 25.20 19.42 1.86
CA THR A 11 24.51 20.71 1.64
C THR A 11 23.68 20.62 0.37
N VAL A 12 22.40 20.99 0.46
CA VAL A 12 21.44 20.89 -0.65
C VAL A 12 20.73 22.22 -0.86
N ASN A 13 20.23 22.41 -2.08
CA ASN A 13 19.37 23.54 -2.43
C ASN A 13 17.90 23.11 -2.37
N ALA A 14 17.00 24.03 -2.01
CA ALA A 14 15.56 23.76 -2.03
C ALA A 14 15.00 23.87 -3.47
N PRO A 15 14.08 22.97 -3.87
CA PRO A 15 13.68 21.76 -3.18
C PRO A 15 14.77 20.69 -3.22
N ALA A 16 15.05 20.09 -2.08
CA ALA A 16 16.03 19.00 -2.00
C ALA A 16 15.52 17.73 -2.70
N ARG A 17 16.44 16.87 -3.12
CA ARG A 17 16.10 15.55 -3.68
C ARG A 17 16.93 14.47 -3.00
N LEU A 18 16.24 13.43 -2.52
CA LEU A 18 16.84 12.31 -1.81
C LEU A 18 16.34 11.00 -2.40
N GLU A 19 17.28 10.15 -2.82
CA GLU A 19 17.00 8.80 -3.24
C GLU A 19 17.63 7.81 -2.26
N ILE A 20 16.84 6.85 -1.77
CA ILE A 20 17.30 5.82 -0.82
C ILE A 20 16.91 4.45 -1.35
N LYS A 21 17.89 3.55 -1.48
CA LYS A 21 17.65 2.14 -1.79
C LYS A 21 18.20 1.27 -0.69
N ASN A 22 17.32 0.54 0.00
CA ASN A 22 17.71 -0.36 1.08
C ASN A 22 17.20 -1.77 0.83
N ILE A 23 18.08 -2.76 0.95
CA ILE A 23 17.70 -4.16 0.76
C ILE A 23 17.02 -4.71 2.03
N ARG A 24 17.61 -4.44 3.22
CA ARG A 24 17.15 -5.05 4.46
C ARG A 24 17.48 -4.16 5.67
N GLY A 25 16.55 -4.01 6.60
CA GLY A 25 16.71 -3.20 7.81
C GLY A 25 15.60 -2.17 7.97
N SER A 26 15.91 -0.98 8.41
CA SER A 26 14.95 0.12 8.56
C SER A 26 15.43 1.39 7.88
N VAL A 27 14.48 2.22 7.45
CA VAL A 27 14.76 3.57 6.92
C VAL A 27 13.84 4.54 7.63
N LYS A 28 14.43 5.49 8.35
CA LYS A 28 13.71 6.60 9.01
C LYS A 28 14.12 7.90 8.36
N VAL A 29 13.15 8.61 7.77
CA VAL A 29 13.37 9.92 7.17
C VAL A 29 12.51 10.95 7.89
N ARG A 30 13.13 12.01 8.36
CA ARG A 30 12.48 13.11 9.08
C ARG A 30 12.75 14.44 8.40
N GLY A 31 11.68 15.18 8.11
CA GLY A 31 11.76 16.58 7.70
C GLY A 31 12.11 17.49 8.87
N VAL A 32 13.06 18.39 8.66
CA VAL A 32 13.52 19.38 9.64
C VAL A 32 13.35 20.76 9.03
N ASP A 33 12.69 21.65 9.76
CA ASP A 33 12.50 23.04 9.33
C ASP A 33 13.79 23.85 9.43
N GLY A 34 13.96 24.76 8.49
CA GLY A 34 15.08 25.72 8.48
C GLY A 34 16.46 25.14 8.21
N THR A 35 16.56 23.86 7.81
CA THR A 35 17.83 23.27 7.38
C THR A 35 17.98 23.30 5.85
N ASN A 36 19.24 23.43 5.40
CA ASN A 36 19.65 23.28 4.00
C ASN A 36 20.61 22.12 3.80
N SER A 37 20.59 21.16 4.70
CA SER A 37 21.46 19.97 4.64
C SER A 37 20.67 18.69 4.83
N ILE A 38 21.17 17.63 4.21
CA ILE A 38 20.72 16.26 4.48
C ILE A 38 21.78 15.59 5.32
N HIS A 39 21.39 15.12 6.50
CA HIS A 39 22.21 14.36 7.43
C HIS A 39 21.80 12.90 7.41
N ILE A 40 22.73 11.99 7.15
CA ILE A 40 22.49 10.56 7.00
C ILE A 40 23.37 9.79 7.97
N THR A 41 22.76 8.98 8.79
CA THR A 41 23.44 7.98 9.63
C THR A 41 23.02 6.59 9.17
N ALA A 42 23.99 5.78 8.80
CA ALA A 42 23.79 4.37 8.43
C ALA A 42 24.44 3.46 9.46
N VAL A 43 23.71 2.50 9.98
CA VAL A 43 24.18 1.49 10.93
C VAL A 43 24.08 0.12 10.26
N LYS A 44 25.24 -0.47 9.89
CA LYS A 44 25.33 -1.82 9.33
C LYS A 44 25.54 -2.84 10.47
N HIS A 45 24.64 -3.81 10.56
CA HIS A 45 24.68 -4.88 11.55
C HIS A 45 25.48 -6.06 11.03
N LEU A 46 26.75 -6.15 11.44
CA LEU A 46 27.73 -7.12 10.91
C LEU A 46 27.35 -8.58 11.18
N ASP A 47 26.62 -8.84 12.28
CA ASP A 47 26.19 -10.20 12.68
C ASP A 47 24.92 -10.66 11.94
N SER A 48 24.32 -9.81 11.10
CA SER A 48 23.02 -10.08 10.47
C SER A 48 23.07 -10.65 9.06
N GLY A 49 24.27 -10.74 8.48
CA GLY A 49 24.51 -11.16 7.11
C GLY A 49 25.98 -11.19 6.75
N ASP A 50 26.30 -11.02 5.45
CA ASP A 50 27.68 -10.98 4.96
C ASP A 50 28.17 -9.52 4.89
N PRO A 51 29.01 -9.08 5.84
CA PRO A 51 29.48 -7.70 5.90
C PRO A 51 30.46 -7.32 4.80
N GLN A 52 31.19 -8.29 4.24
CA GLN A 52 32.17 -8.04 3.18
C GLN A 52 31.51 -7.79 1.83
N ARG A 53 30.29 -8.30 1.65
CA ARG A 53 29.52 -8.17 0.41
C ARG A 53 28.42 -7.11 0.49
N THR A 54 28.16 -6.60 1.70
CA THR A 54 27.17 -5.52 1.90
C THR A 54 27.92 -4.19 1.93
N GLU A 55 27.70 -3.39 0.91
CA GLU A 55 28.32 -2.08 0.73
C GLU A 55 27.27 -0.97 0.89
N ILE A 56 27.64 0.11 1.56
CA ILE A 56 26.83 1.31 1.70
C ILE A 56 27.46 2.40 0.83
N LEU A 57 26.73 2.90 -0.14
CA LEU A 57 27.14 3.98 -1.02
C LEU A 57 26.30 5.22 -0.71
N MET A 58 26.99 6.33 -0.45
CA MET A 58 26.37 7.62 -0.24
C MET A 58 27.10 8.64 -1.12
N SER A 59 26.37 9.38 -1.93
CA SER A 59 26.96 10.36 -2.84
C SER A 59 26.00 11.50 -3.14
N GLN A 60 26.57 12.66 -3.42
CA GLN A 60 25.83 13.76 -4.00
C GLN A 60 26.10 13.82 -5.50
N LEU A 61 25.07 13.87 -6.31
CA LEU A 61 25.14 13.92 -7.75
C LEU A 61 25.36 15.37 -8.24
N PRO A 62 25.79 15.57 -9.51
CA PRO A 62 26.05 16.91 -10.04
C PRO A 62 24.83 17.83 -10.07
N ASP A 63 23.62 17.28 -10.07
CA ASP A 63 22.34 18.02 -9.99
C ASP A 63 21.96 18.43 -8.56
N GLY A 64 22.81 18.11 -7.58
CA GLY A 64 22.59 18.39 -6.15
C GLY A 64 21.76 17.35 -5.41
N SER A 65 21.20 16.34 -6.09
CA SER A 65 20.47 15.25 -5.44
C SER A 65 21.42 14.35 -4.65
N VAL A 66 20.88 13.79 -3.54
CA VAL A 66 21.63 12.87 -2.67
C VAL A 66 21.14 11.45 -2.90
N ASN A 67 22.06 10.54 -3.18
CA ASN A 67 21.79 9.12 -3.41
C ASN A 67 22.42 8.28 -2.30
N VAL A 68 21.60 7.39 -1.72
CA VAL A 68 21.96 6.44 -0.68
C VAL A 68 21.55 5.05 -1.10
N GLU A 69 22.49 4.14 -1.21
CA GLU A 69 22.22 2.80 -1.71
C GLU A 69 22.94 1.74 -0.89
N THR A 70 22.20 0.72 -0.46
CA THR A 70 22.77 -0.54 0.01
C THR A 70 22.91 -1.48 -1.15
N ARG A 71 24.15 -1.85 -1.49
CA ARG A 71 24.47 -2.84 -2.54
C ARG A 71 24.90 -4.15 -1.92
N TYR A 72 24.50 -5.24 -2.57
CA TYR A 72 24.96 -6.58 -2.24
C TYR A 72 25.63 -7.20 -3.46
N GLN A 73 26.93 -7.54 -3.31
CA GLN A 73 27.69 -8.16 -4.40
C GLN A 73 27.36 -9.66 -4.45
N GLU A 74 26.56 -10.05 -5.43
CA GLU A 74 26.27 -11.46 -5.68
C GLU A 74 27.54 -12.16 -6.21
N SER A 75 27.96 -13.23 -5.56
CA SER A 75 28.95 -14.15 -6.12
C SER A 75 28.26 -15.10 -7.07
N GLY A 76 28.97 -15.48 -8.14
CA GLY A 76 28.45 -16.36 -9.19
C GLY A 76 27.65 -17.56 -8.67
N TRP A 77 26.69 -18.00 -9.45
CA TRP A 77 25.66 -19.01 -9.15
C TRP A 77 26.14 -20.31 -8.44
N LEU A 78 27.40 -20.71 -8.62
CA LEU A 78 27.98 -21.90 -8.00
C LEU A 78 28.19 -21.76 -6.49
N LEU A 79 28.49 -20.57 -5.98
CA LEU A 79 28.71 -20.31 -4.54
C LEU A 79 27.38 -20.09 -3.79
N SER A 80 26.33 -19.72 -4.48
CA SER A 80 24.97 -19.63 -3.95
C SER A 80 24.40 -21.00 -3.49
N LEU A 81 24.92 -22.10 -4.02
CA LEU A 81 24.53 -23.46 -3.64
C LEU A 81 25.14 -23.96 -2.31
N LEU A 82 26.16 -23.29 -1.80
CA LEU A 82 26.92 -23.70 -0.61
C LEU A 82 26.57 -22.97 0.69
N GLY A 83 25.69 -21.97 0.66
CA GLY A 83 25.22 -21.26 1.83
C GLY A 83 24.45 -20.01 1.47
N ALA A 84 23.26 -19.84 2.00
CA ALA A 84 22.47 -18.64 1.84
C ALA A 84 23.16 -17.46 2.54
N HIS A 85 23.95 -16.70 1.79
CA HIS A 85 24.51 -15.45 2.27
C HIS A 85 23.49 -14.35 2.03
N TRP A 86 23.00 -13.77 3.11
CA TRP A 86 22.04 -12.66 3.08
C TRP A 86 22.78 -11.34 3.24
N PRO A 87 22.30 -10.23 2.63
CA PRO A 87 22.84 -8.92 2.93
C PRO A 87 22.66 -8.58 4.40
N CYS A 88 23.64 -7.86 4.98
CA CYS A 88 23.48 -7.32 6.32
C CYS A 88 22.26 -6.39 6.40
N LYS A 89 21.66 -6.35 7.57
CA LYS A 89 20.69 -5.29 7.88
C LYS A 89 21.42 -3.95 7.95
N VAL A 90 20.87 -2.96 7.28
CA VAL A 90 21.35 -1.59 7.34
C VAL A 90 20.17 -0.71 7.77
N ASP A 91 20.35 -0.02 8.90
CA ASP A 91 19.40 0.94 9.40
C ASP A 91 19.85 2.35 9.04
N TYR A 92 19.01 3.06 8.30
CA TYR A 92 19.22 4.45 7.93
C TYR A 92 18.39 5.38 8.81
N THR A 93 19.02 6.41 9.33
CA THR A 93 18.34 7.57 9.93
C THR A 93 18.75 8.81 9.16
N VAL A 94 17.77 9.50 8.60
CA VAL A 94 17.98 10.64 7.72
C VAL A 94 17.19 11.84 8.22
N GLU A 95 17.85 12.97 8.37
CA GLU A 95 17.25 14.27 8.56
C GLU A 95 17.43 15.07 7.27
N ALA A 96 16.34 15.60 6.72
CA ALA A 96 16.31 16.33 5.46
C ALA A 96 15.50 17.63 5.60
N PRO A 97 15.67 18.63 4.72
CA PRO A 97 14.77 19.76 4.67
C PRO A 97 13.30 19.30 4.51
N MET A 98 12.35 20.03 5.09
CA MET A 98 10.93 19.72 4.93
C MET A 98 10.52 19.70 3.45
N ASP A 99 11.01 20.65 2.64
CA ASP A 99 10.82 20.70 1.21
C ASP A 99 11.81 19.78 0.50
N CYS A 100 11.52 18.48 0.51
CA CYS A 100 12.36 17.44 -0.05
C CYS A 100 11.54 16.45 -0.86
N ALA A 101 11.88 16.27 -2.13
CA ALA A 101 11.41 15.15 -2.93
C ALA A 101 12.14 13.89 -2.48
N LEU A 102 11.37 12.85 -2.12
CA LEU A 102 11.92 11.57 -1.64
C LEU A 102 11.54 10.44 -2.56
N HIS A 103 12.54 9.69 -3.02
CA HIS A 103 12.36 8.39 -3.65
C HIS A 103 12.99 7.30 -2.77
N LEU A 104 12.14 6.46 -2.15
CA LEU A 104 12.57 5.39 -1.27
C LEU A 104 12.15 4.03 -1.85
N GLU A 105 13.11 3.17 -2.11
CA GLU A 105 12.90 1.79 -2.52
C GLU A 105 13.44 0.82 -1.47
N GLY A 106 12.60 -0.10 -1.03
CA GLY A 106 12.96 -1.13 -0.07
C GLY A 106 12.56 -2.54 -0.53
N VAL A 107 13.37 -3.54 -0.17
CA VAL A 107 13.01 -4.93 -0.45
C VAL A 107 12.40 -5.56 0.80
N SER A 108 13.15 -5.65 1.89
CA SER A 108 12.68 -6.21 3.16
C SER A 108 13.04 -5.25 4.29
N ASN A 109 12.35 -4.12 4.31
CA ASN A 109 12.65 -3.04 5.24
C ASN A 109 11.39 -2.39 5.81
N THR A 110 11.48 -1.88 7.02
CA THR A 110 10.48 -0.98 7.59
C THR A 110 10.85 0.47 7.24
N ALA A 111 9.92 1.20 6.65
CA ALA A 111 10.09 2.61 6.31
C ALA A 111 9.22 3.48 7.22
N LEU A 112 9.81 4.49 7.85
CA LEU A 112 9.11 5.55 8.56
C LEU A 112 9.50 6.89 7.95
N VAL A 113 8.52 7.62 7.40
CA VAL A 113 8.74 8.93 6.78
C VAL A 113 7.83 9.96 7.44
N GLU A 114 8.42 11.04 7.93
CA GLU A 114 7.73 12.04 8.75
C GLU A 114 8.12 13.47 8.34
N GLY A 115 7.12 14.37 8.26
CA GLY A 115 7.35 15.82 8.19
C GLY A 115 7.90 16.31 6.84
N LEU A 116 7.63 15.65 5.72
CA LEU A 116 8.10 16.06 4.40
C LEU A 116 6.98 16.66 3.57
N ASN A 117 7.36 17.62 2.72
CA ASN A 117 6.53 18.26 1.73
C ASN A 117 7.16 18.14 0.34
N GLY A 118 6.41 17.65 -0.64
CA GLY A 118 6.90 17.54 -2.02
C GLY A 118 6.37 16.34 -2.78
N GLU A 119 7.22 15.84 -3.67
CA GLU A 119 6.95 14.61 -4.43
C GLU A 119 7.59 13.43 -3.69
N LEU A 120 6.75 12.55 -3.15
CA LEU A 120 7.16 11.47 -2.28
C LEU A 120 6.77 10.12 -2.89
N HIS A 121 7.76 9.33 -3.27
CA HIS A 121 7.59 7.99 -3.82
C HIS A 121 8.21 6.96 -2.89
N LEU A 122 7.37 6.15 -2.25
CA LEU A 122 7.79 5.09 -1.34
C LEU A 122 7.37 3.74 -1.88
N LYS A 123 8.33 2.85 -2.08
CA LYS A 123 8.12 1.52 -2.64
C LYS A 123 8.75 0.46 -1.76
N SER A 124 7.97 -0.55 -1.38
CA SER A 124 8.42 -1.71 -0.61
C SER A 124 7.96 -3.01 -1.26
N VAL A 125 8.82 -4.02 -1.24
CA VAL A 125 8.41 -5.37 -1.64
C VAL A 125 7.79 -6.09 -0.45
N SER A 126 8.48 -6.11 0.69
CA SER A 126 8.04 -6.78 1.90
C SER A 126 8.52 -5.99 3.12
N GLY A 127 7.61 -5.38 3.81
CA GLY A 127 7.90 -4.56 4.97
C GLY A 127 6.84 -3.47 5.13
N GLU A 128 6.77 -2.93 6.31
CA GLU A 128 5.79 -1.91 6.67
C GLU A 128 6.23 -0.52 6.18
N ILE A 129 5.28 0.24 5.65
CA ILE A 129 5.45 1.66 5.33
C ILE A 129 4.58 2.45 6.31
N GLU A 130 5.23 3.24 7.14
CA GLU A 130 4.58 4.17 8.04
C GLU A 130 4.88 5.61 7.59
N VAL A 131 3.83 6.42 7.40
CA VAL A 131 3.94 7.80 6.91
C VAL A 131 3.18 8.75 7.82
N ARG A 132 3.81 9.87 8.20
CA ARG A 132 3.21 10.85 9.10
C ARG A 132 3.49 12.27 8.65
N GLN A 133 2.48 13.15 8.75
CA GLN A 133 2.65 14.59 8.49
C GLN A 133 3.30 14.87 7.13
N LEU A 134 2.81 14.21 6.08
CA LEU A 134 3.30 14.42 4.71
C LEU A 134 2.33 15.28 3.92
N SER A 135 2.87 16.11 3.04
CA SER A 135 2.08 16.94 2.14
C SER A 135 2.65 16.94 0.72
N GLY A 136 1.77 17.23 -0.27
CA GLY A 136 2.14 17.28 -1.67
C GLY A 136 1.62 16.12 -2.50
N THR A 137 2.46 15.53 -3.35
CA THR A 137 2.10 14.36 -4.16
C THR A 137 2.74 13.11 -3.56
N ILE A 138 1.91 12.21 -3.04
CA ILE A 138 2.34 11.04 -2.29
C ILE A 138 1.99 9.78 -3.07
N SER A 139 2.97 8.96 -3.39
CA SER A 139 2.83 7.67 -4.05
C SER A 139 3.38 6.56 -3.17
N LEU A 140 2.51 5.66 -2.72
CA LEU A 140 2.85 4.53 -1.87
C LEU A 140 2.64 3.23 -2.63
N HIS A 141 3.68 2.42 -2.74
CA HIS A 141 3.63 1.16 -3.46
C HIS A 141 4.13 0.01 -2.58
N SER A 142 3.30 -1.03 -2.38
CA SER A 142 3.68 -2.21 -1.60
C SER A 142 3.26 -3.49 -2.32
N ILE A 143 4.13 -4.50 -2.32
CA ILE A 143 3.73 -5.83 -2.81
C ILE A 143 3.12 -6.63 -1.66
N SER A 144 3.82 -6.71 -0.53
CA SER A 144 3.36 -7.50 0.62
C SER A 144 3.82 -6.84 1.91
N GLY A 145 3.05 -5.93 2.41
CA GLY A 145 3.33 -5.22 3.65
C GLY A 145 2.21 -4.23 3.94
N ASP A 146 2.02 -3.94 5.20
CA ASP A 146 1.03 -2.99 5.64
C ASP A 146 1.50 -1.55 5.37
N ILE A 147 0.57 -0.69 5.01
CA ILE A 147 0.78 0.74 4.87
C ILE A 147 -0.07 1.43 5.93
N SER A 148 0.56 2.20 6.78
CA SER A 148 -0.11 2.97 7.83
C SER A 148 0.32 4.43 7.82
N GLY A 149 -0.55 5.32 8.25
CA GLY A 149 -0.19 6.73 8.36
C GLY A 149 -1.30 7.62 8.85
N ASP A 150 -0.89 8.85 9.17
CA ASP A 150 -1.78 9.90 9.65
C ASP A 150 -1.29 11.28 9.24
N GLN A 151 -2.22 12.25 9.23
CA GLN A 151 -1.96 13.66 8.92
C GLN A 151 -1.31 13.87 7.54
N LEU A 152 -1.86 13.18 6.53
CA LEU A 152 -1.42 13.32 5.16
C LEU A 152 -2.31 14.33 4.43
N SER A 153 -1.72 15.12 3.52
CA SER A 153 -2.48 16.09 2.72
C SER A 153 -1.99 16.16 1.28
N GLY A 154 -2.91 16.49 0.36
CA GLY A 154 -2.61 16.64 -1.06
C GLY A 154 -3.10 15.47 -1.92
N ALA A 155 -2.36 15.11 -2.96
CA ALA A 155 -2.72 14.02 -3.86
C ALA A 155 -2.09 12.70 -3.40
N LEU A 156 -2.93 11.66 -3.23
CA LEU A 156 -2.46 10.34 -2.81
C LEU A 156 -2.73 9.27 -3.86
N MET A 157 -1.70 8.52 -4.20
CA MET A 157 -1.79 7.27 -4.97
C MET A 157 -1.28 6.11 -4.11
N VAL A 158 -2.05 5.03 -4.03
CA VAL A 158 -1.66 3.80 -3.33
C VAL A 158 -1.86 2.62 -4.26
N ASP A 159 -0.79 1.86 -4.47
CA ASP A 159 -0.82 0.60 -5.21
C ASP A 159 -0.31 -0.52 -4.30
N THR A 160 -1.16 -1.52 -4.02
CA THR A 160 -0.76 -2.67 -3.20
C THR A 160 -1.25 -3.98 -3.79
N THR A 161 -0.44 -5.02 -3.66
CA THR A 161 -0.89 -6.36 -4.04
C THR A 161 -1.53 -7.07 -2.85
N SER A 162 -0.89 -7.04 -1.69
CA SER A 162 -1.36 -7.70 -0.48
C SER A 162 -0.93 -6.91 0.75
N GLY A 163 -1.82 -6.75 1.68
CA GLY A 163 -1.55 -6.00 2.91
C GLY A 163 -2.72 -5.09 3.28
N ARG A 164 -2.63 -4.56 4.45
CA ARG A 164 -3.61 -3.60 4.97
C ARG A 164 -3.14 -2.19 4.68
N VAL A 165 -4.04 -1.35 4.21
CA VAL A 165 -3.79 0.10 4.10
C VAL A 165 -4.68 0.80 5.10
N ARG A 166 -4.08 1.57 6.02
CA ARG A 166 -4.77 2.35 7.02
C ARG A 166 -4.22 3.76 7.09
N LEU A 167 -4.99 4.73 6.59
CA LEU A 167 -4.64 6.14 6.65
C LEU A 167 -5.72 6.92 7.41
N ASP A 168 -5.32 7.44 8.58
CA ASP A 168 -6.19 8.18 9.49
C ASP A 168 -5.94 9.68 9.37
N THR A 169 -6.95 10.49 9.70
CA THR A 169 -6.84 11.95 9.89
C THR A 169 -6.10 12.66 8.75
N SER A 170 -6.49 12.38 7.50
CA SER A 170 -5.84 12.91 6.30
C SER A 170 -6.77 13.88 5.57
N ASP A 171 -6.22 14.74 4.69
CA ASP A 171 -6.95 15.71 3.87
C ASP A 171 -6.52 15.58 2.41
N PHE A 172 -7.17 14.65 1.69
CA PHE A 172 -6.82 14.39 0.30
C PHE A 172 -7.67 15.20 -0.67
N ASN A 173 -7.02 15.96 -1.54
CA ASN A 173 -7.68 16.62 -2.68
C ASN A 173 -7.87 15.63 -3.85
N SER A 174 -7.11 14.54 -3.91
CA SER A 174 -7.24 13.43 -4.87
C SER A 174 -6.79 12.13 -4.21
N LEU A 175 -7.56 11.06 -4.40
CA LEU A 175 -7.28 9.75 -3.84
C LEU A 175 -7.46 8.67 -4.89
N GLN A 176 -6.36 8.01 -5.26
CA GLN A 176 -6.38 6.87 -6.16
C GLN A 176 -5.78 5.65 -5.46
N VAL A 177 -6.56 4.59 -5.36
CA VAL A 177 -6.14 3.35 -4.67
C VAL A 177 -6.41 2.16 -5.56
N ASN A 178 -5.38 1.34 -5.77
CA ASN A 178 -5.49 0.06 -6.44
C ASN A 178 -4.94 -1.02 -5.52
N SER A 179 -5.73 -2.07 -5.28
CA SER A 179 -5.34 -3.21 -4.47
C SER A 179 -5.77 -4.51 -5.15
N VAL A 180 -5.00 -5.56 -4.94
CA VAL A 180 -5.47 -6.90 -5.33
C VAL A 180 -6.18 -7.54 -4.14
N SER A 181 -5.58 -7.50 -2.95
CA SER A 181 -6.12 -8.16 -1.76
C SER A 181 -5.77 -7.38 -0.50
N GLY A 182 -6.69 -7.29 0.43
CA GLY A 182 -6.46 -6.65 1.72
C GLY A 182 -7.58 -5.73 2.17
N ALA A 183 -7.43 -5.19 3.36
CA ALA A 183 -8.38 -4.23 3.93
C ALA A 183 -7.88 -2.80 3.70
N LEU A 184 -8.72 -1.97 3.12
CA LEU A 184 -8.44 -0.58 2.81
C LEU A 184 -9.27 0.32 3.73
N PHE A 185 -8.59 1.14 4.51
CA PHE A 185 -9.21 2.11 5.42
C PHE A 185 -8.65 3.50 5.19
N PHE A 186 -9.53 4.46 4.91
CA PHE A 186 -9.19 5.86 4.74
C PHE A 186 -10.14 6.74 5.53
N LYS A 187 -9.59 7.74 6.20
CA LYS A 187 -10.37 8.78 6.87
C LYS A 187 -9.93 10.16 6.35
N THR A 188 -10.83 10.82 5.61
CA THR A 188 -10.52 12.10 4.94
C THR A 188 -11.80 12.91 4.71
N PRO A 189 -11.77 14.24 4.83
CA PRO A 189 -12.83 15.08 4.28
C PRO A 189 -12.87 14.93 2.75
N LEU A 190 -14.00 15.26 2.15
CA LEU A 190 -14.16 15.28 0.70
C LEU A 190 -13.97 16.68 0.17
N SER A 191 -13.05 16.83 -0.78
CA SER A 191 -12.84 18.05 -1.57
C SER A 191 -13.22 17.82 -3.03
N ALA A 192 -12.61 18.51 -3.98
CA ALA A 192 -13.00 18.40 -5.40
C ALA A 192 -12.83 16.99 -6.00
N GLY A 193 -11.92 16.17 -5.49
CA GLY A 193 -11.62 14.83 -6.03
C GLY A 193 -10.67 14.88 -7.22
N PRO A 194 -10.43 13.80 -7.93
CA PRO A 194 -11.18 12.54 -7.97
C PRO A 194 -10.87 11.58 -6.83
N TYR A 195 -11.87 10.75 -6.45
CA TYR A 195 -11.72 9.65 -5.50
C TYR A 195 -12.01 8.33 -6.20
N SER A 196 -11.00 7.47 -6.36
CA SER A 196 -11.11 6.19 -7.05
C SER A 196 -10.45 5.09 -6.23
N LEU A 197 -11.25 4.15 -5.71
CA LEU A 197 -10.76 3.05 -4.90
C LEU A 197 -11.14 1.72 -5.56
N LYS A 198 -10.13 0.95 -5.94
CA LYS A 198 -10.30 -0.30 -6.66
C LYS A 198 -9.65 -1.45 -5.89
N THR A 199 -10.34 -2.58 -5.80
CA THR A 199 -9.78 -3.82 -5.26
C THR A 199 -10.33 -5.03 -6.00
N VAL A 200 -9.56 -6.10 -6.09
CA VAL A 200 -10.09 -7.37 -6.60
C VAL A 200 -10.79 -8.12 -5.48
N SER A 201 -10.12 -8.33 -4.36
CA SER A 201 -10.67 -9.06 -3.21
C SER A 201 -10.29 -8.36 -1.92
N GLY A 202 -11.24 -7.70 -1.31
CA GLY A 202 -10.99 -6.96 -0.07
C GLY A 202 -12.12 -6.01 0.26
N ASN A 203 -12.09 -5.47 1.46
CA ASN A 203 -13.06 -4.50 1.91
C ASN A 203 -12.48 -3.09 1.86
N ILE A 204 -13.28 -2.16 1.36
CA ILE A 204 -12.95 -0.74 1.32
C ILE A 204 -13.83 -0.02 2.35
N ARG A 205 -13.19 0.73 3.23
CA ARG A 205 -13.87 1.57 4.22
C ARG A 205 -13.35 3.00 4.10
N LEU A 206 -14.24 3.89 3.70
CA LEU A 206 -13.97 5.33 3.64
C LEU A 206 -14.78 6.03 4.71
N VAL A 207 -14.13 6.78 5.57
CA VAL A 207 -14.76 7.57 6.65
C VAL A 207 -14.64 9.04 6.29
N VAL A 208 -15.77 9.72 6.31
CA VAL A 208 -15.85 11.15 5.94
C VAL A 208 -16.63 11.93 7.03
N PRO A 209 -16.49 13.25 7.11
CA PRO A 209 -17.30 14.07 8.01
C PRO A 209 -18.81 13.85 7.80
N ALA A 210 -19.60 13.92 8.88
CA ALA A 210 -21.03 13.62 8.84
C ALA A 210 -21.86 14.52 7.91
N GLN A 211 -21.35 15.72 7.59
CA GLN A 211 -22.00 16.67 6.67
C GLN A 211 -21.50 16.54 5.22
N SER A 212 -20.73 15.51 4.89
CA SER A 212 -20.16 15.36 3.55
C SER A 212 -21.24 15.02 2.53
N ALA A 213 -21.41 15.85 1.53
CA ALA A 213 -22.21 15.59 0.34
C ALA A 213 -21.35 15.00 -0.77
N CYS A 214 -21.81 13.92 -1.41
CA CYS A 214 -21.06 13.23 -2.47
C CYS A 214 -21.96 12.38 -3.36
N SER A 215 -21.43 12.03 -4.54
CA SER A 215 -22.02 11.03 -5.43
C SER A 215 -21.15 9.78 -5.42
N VAL A 216 -21.72 8.62 -5.14
CA VAL A 216 -21.00 7.35 -5.07
C VAL A 216 -21.39 6.47 -6.23
N ASP A 217 -20.40 6.04 -7.01
CA ASP A 217 -20.54 5.03 -8.05
C ASP A 217 -19.85 3.74 -7.59
N PHE A 218 -20.64 2.73 -7.26
CA PHE A 218 -20.14 1.41 -6.86
C PHE A 218 -20.35 0.40 -7.97
N HIS A 219 -19.26 -0.29 -8.35
CA HIS A 219 -19.28 -1.38 -9.31
C HIS A 219 -18.72 -2.65 -8.68
N SER A 220 -19.49 -3.74 -8.72
CA SER A 220 -19.04 -5.03 -8.19
C SER A 220 -19.66 -6.21 -8.93
N ILE A 221 -18.89 -7.31 -9.06
CA ILE A 221 -19.44 -8.58 -9.51
C ILE A 221 -20.12 -9.29 -8.34
N SER A 222 -19.46 -9.36 -7.18
CA SER A 222 -19.96 -10.04 -6.00
C SER A 222 -19.59 -9.25 -4.73
N GLY A 223 -20.32 -8.21 -4.42
CA GLY A 223 -20.08 -7.35 -3.26
C GLY A 223 -21.24 -6.43 -3.01
N ARG A 224 -21.18 -5.71 -1.89
CA ARG A 224 -22.23 -4.78 -1.47
C ARG A 224 -21.63 -3.44 -1.10
N PHE A 225 -22.35 -2.37 -1.43
CA PHE A 225 -22.11 -1.05 -0.91
C PHE A 225 -23.03 -0.75 0.25
N SER A 226 -22.51 -0.12 1.28
CA SER A 226 -23.28 0.38 2.44
C SER A 226 -22.83 1.80 2.78
N SER A 227 -23.78 2.61 3.24
CA SER A 227 -23.50 3.97 3.75
C SER A 227 -24.21 4.17 5.08
N THR A 228 -23.54 4.85 6.01
CA THR A 228 -24.18 5.37 7.25
C THR A 228 -24.70 6.79 7.06
N LEU A 229 -24.31 7.45 5.95
CA LEU A 229 -24.82 8.77 5.60
C LEU A 229 -26.16 8.64 4.87
N PRO A 230 -27.09 9.60 5.06
CA PRO A 230 -28.41 9.54 4.44
C PRO A 230 -28.32 9.69 2.92
N ALA A 231 -28.84 8.70 2.19
CA ALA A 231 -28.95 8.75 0.75
C ALA A 231 -30.16 9.58 0.32
N THR A 232 -29.97 10.47 -0.64
CA THR A 232 -31.03 11.26 -1.27
C THR A 232 -31.61 10.52 -2.47
N SER A 233 -30.80 9.77 -3.20
CA SER A 233 -31.15 8.95 -4.35
C SER A 233 -30.32 7.67 -4.34
N ASP A 234 -30.95 6.54 -4.70
CA ASP A 234 -30.26 5.23 -4.79
C ASP A 234 -30.77 4.46 -5.99
N GLN A 235 -29.93 4.32 -7.00
CA GLN A 235 -30.22 3.58 -8.23
C GLN A 235 -29.38 2.31 -8.28
N ARG A 236 -30.03 1.16 -8.26
CA ARG A 236 -29.38 -0.15 -8.28
C ARG A 236 -29.60 -0.87 -9.61
N GLN A 237 -28.52 -1.37 -10.15
CA GLN A 237 -28.49 -2.28 -11.29
C GLN A 237 -27.79 -3.58 -10.87
N ARG A 238 -27.73 -4.57 -11.77
CA ARG A 238 -27.20 -5.91 -11.43
C ARG A 238 -25.77 -5.89 -10.86
N HIS A 239 -24.90 -5.05 -11.39
CA HIS A 239 -23.49 -4.97 -10.99
C HIS A 239 -23.02 -3.54 -10.67
N SER A 240 -23.94 -2.59 -10.59
CA SER A 240 -23.64 -1.19 -10.27
C SER A 240 -24.71 -0.60 -9.37
N GLN A 241 -24.27 0.31 -8.52
CA GLN A 241 -25.14 1.11 -7.67
C GLN A 241 -24.61 2.55 -7.71
N SER A 242 -25.50 3.48 -8.03
CA SER A 242 -25.20 4.92 -7.96
C SER A 242 -26.06 5.52 -6.85
N THR A 243 -25.42 6.17 -5.91
CA THR A 243 -26.05 6.69 -4.70
C THR A 243 -25.65 8.15 -4.52
N GLU A 244 -26.62 9.05 -4.46
CA GLU A 244 -26.41 10.44 -4.07
C GLU A 244 -26.60 10.61 -2.56
N ILE A 245 -25.65 11.24 -1.91
CA ILE A 245 -25.61 11.48 -0.48
C ILE A 245 -25.65 12.97 -0.23
N GLN A 246 -26.64 13.40 0.56
CA GLN A 246 -26.84 14.80 0.97
C GLN A 246 -26.88 15.79 -0.22
N GLY A 247 -27.54 15.39 -1.34
CA GLY A 247 -27.72 16.25 -2.51
C GLY A 247 -26.58 16.20 -3.55
N GLY A 248 -25.66 15.23 -3.42
CA GLY A 248 -24.58 15.04 -4.37
C GLY A 248 -23.38 15.97 -4.15
N GLY A 249 -22.30 15.72 -4.87
CA GLY A 249 -21.05 16.47 -4.74
C GLY A 249 -19.89 15.75 -5.45
N PRO A 250 -18.67 15.75 -4.88
CA PRO A 250 -17.55 15.03 -5.44
C PRO A 250 -17.87 13.57 -5.68
N THR A 251 -17.42 13.04 -6.82
CA THR A 251 -17.70 11.64 -7.18
C THR A 251 -16.68 10.72 -6.55
N ILE A 252 -17.17 9.70 -5.83
CA ILE A 252 -16.39 8.60 -5.27
C ILE A 252 -16.67 7.34 -6.08
N LYS A 253 -15.66 6.76 -6.68
CA LYS A 253 -15.77 5.52 -7.46
C LYS A 253 -15.19 4.36 -6.66
N PHE A 254 -16.04 3.41 -6.29
CA PHE A 254 -15.62 2.13 -5.74
C PHE A 254 -15.76 1.03 -6.81
N SER A 255 -14.72 0.27 -7.02
CA SER A 255 -14.72 -0.86 -7.95
C SER A 255 -14.15 -2.09 -7.27
N THR A 256 -14.90 -3.19 -7.25
CA THR A 256 -14.45 -4.45 -6.66
C THR A 256 -14.93 -5.64 -7.48
N VAL A 257 -14.18 -6.73 -7.47
CA VAL A 257 -14.66 -8.00 -8.03
C VAL A 257 -15.41 -8.79 -6.95
N SER A 258 -14.76 -9.00 -5.81
CA SER A 258 -15.33 -9.71 -4.66
C SER A 258 -14.94 -9.00 -3.36
N GLY A 259 -15.80 -8.15 -2.88
CA GLY A 259 -15.55 -7.37 -1.66
C GLY A 259 -16.59 -6.30 -1.45
N ASN A 260 -16.63 -5.77 -0.26
CA ASN A 260 -17.61 -4.75 0.13
C ASN A 260 -16.96 -3.38 0.18
N ALA A 261 -17.75 -2.35 -0.13
CA ALA A 261 -17.36 -0.97 0.10
C ALA A 261 -18.31 -0.32 1.13
N SER A 262 -17.76 0.42 2.06
CA SER A 262 -18.53 1.20 3.02
C SER A 262 -18.11 2.66 3.02
N LEU A 263 -19.10 3.55 3.07
CA LEU A 263 -18.91 4.97 3.33
C LEU A 263 -19.54 5.29 4.68
N GLU A 264 -18.71 5.73 5.61
CA GLU A 264 -19.13 5.94 6.99
C GLU A 264 -18.93 7.39 7.41
N SER A 265 -19.78 7.87 8.32
CA SER A 265 -19.60 9.18 8.92
C SER A 265 -18.61 9.13 10.09
N ASP A 266 -17.76 10.15 10.20
CA ASP A 266 -16.98 10.37 11.42
C ASP A 266 -17.93 10.67 12.59
N GLY A 267 -17.88 9.85 13.64
CA GLY A 267 -18.80 9.91 14.77
C GLY A 267 -19.92 8.86 14.78
N ALA A 268 -20.08 8.06 13.71
CA ALA A 268 -20.91 6.86 13.78
C ALA A 268 -20.19 5.82 14.65
N VAL A 269 -20.75 5.55 15.82
CA VAL A 269 -20.37 4.37 16.61
C VAL A 269 -20.67 3.15 15.75
N ALA A 270 -19.64 2.45 15.29
CA ALA A 270 -19.82 1.18 14.61
C ALA A 270 -20.52 0.22 15.57
N ILE A 271 -21.82 0.03 15.37
CA ILE A 271 -22.52 -1.10 16.00
C ILE A 271 -21.96 -2.33 15.27
N PRO A 272 -21.22 -3.21 15.94
CA PRO A 272 -20.80 -4.45 15.31
C PRO A 272 -22.05 -5.25 15.01
N THR A 273 -22.47 -5.27 13.76
CA THR A 273 -23.49 -6.21 13.31
C THR A 273 -22.83 -7.59 13.35
N THR A 274 -22.91 -8.23 14.50
CA THR A 274 -22.73 -9.66 14.65
C THR A 274 -23.88 -10.34 13.92
N ALA A 275 -23.71 -10.53 12.61
CA ALA A 275 -24.50 -11.50 11.88
C ALA A 275 -24.01 -12.88 12.29
N SER A 276 -24.53 -13.35 13.42
CA SER A 276 -24.47 -14.76 13.82
C SER A 276 -25.33 -15.54 12.82
N ALA A 277 -24.73 -16.03 11.76
CA ALA A 277 -25.35 -17.02 10.91
C ALA A 277 -25.16 -18.38 11.55
N THR A 278 -26.16 -18.80 12.33
CA THR A 278 -26.33 -20.18 12.75
C THR A 278 -26.55 -21.07 11.51
N PRO A 279 -25.77 -22.10 11.26
CA PRO A 279 -26.06 -23.01 10.16
C PRO A 279 -27.24 -23.91 10.52
N LYS A 280 -28.33 -23.80 9.77
CA LYS A 280 -29.45 -24.72 9.82
C LYS A 280 -29.10 -25.98 9.03
N PRO A 281 -29.26 -27.19 9.55
CA PRO A 281 -28.95 -28.40 8.83
C PRO A 281 -29.97 -28.66 7.71
N THR A 282 -29.45 -28.86 6.51
CA THR A 282 -30.23 -29.28 5.33
C THR A 282 -30.26 -30.80 5.25
N PRO A 283 -31.40 -31.41 4.95
CA PRO A 283 -31.47 -32.84 4.69
C PRO A 283 -30.93 -33.17 3.29
N ALA A 284 -30.27 -34.32 3.21
CA ALA A 284 -29.70 -34.89 2.02
C ALA A 284 -30.74 -35.20 0.94
N SER A 285 -30.44 -34.85 -0.30
CA SER A 285 -31.00 -35.50 -1.49
C SER A 285 -29.86 -35.73 -2.48
N SER A 286 -29.74 -36.99 -2.79
CA SER A 286 -28.86 -37.60 -3.77
C SER A 286 -29.28 -37.21 -5.19
N GLU A 287 -28.33 -36.65 -5.96
CA GLU A 287 -28.26 -36.86 -7.42
C GLU A 287 -26.88 -36.44 -7.93
N THR A 288 -26.21 -37.38 -8.57
CA THR A 288 -24.89 -37.26 -9.18
C THR A 288 -25.03 -36.54 -10.53
N PRO A 289 -24.23 -35.50 -10.78
CA PRO A 289 -23.70 -35.25 -12.11
C PRO A 289 -22.20 -35.00 -12.12
N ARG A 290 -21.59 -35.42 -13.18
CA ARG A 290 -20.20 -35.27 -13.65
C ARG A 290 -19.39 -34.12 -12.99
N GLU A 291 -18.28 -34.52 -12.40
CA GLU A 291 -17.26 -33.64 -11.83
C GLU A 291 -16.71 -32.67 -12.88
N ALA A 292 -17.15 -31.42 -12.81
CA ALA A 292 -16.36 -30.31 -13.31
C ALA A 292 -15.38 -29.94 -12.19
N LEU A 293 -14.08 -30.00 -12.49
CA LEU A 293 -13.02 -29.58 -11.58
C LEU A 293 -13.32 -28.18 -11.02
N SER A 294 -13.22 -28.02 -9.72
CA SER A 294 -13.41 -26.70 -9.10
C SER A 294 -12.29 -25.76 -9.53
N THR A 295 -12.57 -24.46 -9.57
CA THR A 295 -11.59 -23.42 -9.90
C THR A 295 -10.32 -23.55 -9.05
N ARG A 296 -10.44 -24.03 -7.82
CA ARG A 296 -9.34 -24.23 -6.90
C ARG A 296 -8.45 -25.40 -7.30
N GLU A 297 -9.04 -26.51 -7.73
CA GLU A 297 -8.31 -27.68 -8.23
C GLU A 297 -7.59 -27.37 -9.54
N ILE A 298 -8.16 -26.53 -10.40
CA ILE A 298 -7.52 -26.06 -11.64
C ILE A 298 -6.28 -25.19 -11.29
N LEU A 299 -6.40 -24.31 -10.31
CA LEU A 299 -5.29 -23.46 -9.87
C LEU A 299 -4.16 -24.26 -9.19
N ASP A 300 -4.50 -25.28 -8.41
CA ASP A 300 -3.53 -26.20 -7.80
C ASP A 300 -2.79 -27.02 -8.87
N GLN A 301 -3.47 -27.45 -9.92
CA GLN A 301 -2.85 -28.16 -11.05
C GLN A 301 -1.94 -27.27 -11.90
N ILE A 302 -2.23 -25.97 -12.01
CA ILE A 302 -1.32 -24.99 -12.63
C ILE A 302 -0.08 -24.78 -11.75
N ALA A 303 -0.26 -24.68 -10.46
CA ALA A 303 0.85 -24.51 -9.50
C ALA A 303 1.78 -25.74 -9.47
N ASP A 304 1.22 -26.95 -9.63
CA ASP A 304 1.95 -28.21 -9.75
C ASP A 304 2.59 -28.46 -11.12
N GLY A 305 2.40 -27.54 -12.09
CA GLY A 305 2.92 -27.69 -13.46
C GLY A 305 2.25 -28.76 -14.30
N LYS A 306 1.07 -29.23 -13.89
CA LYS A 306 0.28 -30.28 -14.59
C LYS A 306 -0.64 -29.69 -15.66
N LEU A 307 -0.93 -28.39 -15.58
CA LEU A 307 -1.70 -27.62 -16.56
C LEU A 307 -0.95 -26.31 -16.85
N THR A 308 -0.98 -25.89 -18.12
CA THR A 308 -0.53 -24.55 -18.48
C THR A 308 -1.57 -23.51 -18.10
N VAL A 309 -1.14 -22.26 -17.91
CA VAL A 309 -2.04 -21.13 -17.57
C VAL A 309 -3.15 -20.96 -18.63
N GLU A 310 -2.82 -21.21 -19.92
CA GLU A 310 -3.78 -21.10 -21.02
C GLU A 310 -4.85 -22.22 -20.98
N GLU A 311 -4.45 -23.44 -20.66
CA GLU A 311 -5.36 -24.57 -20.50
C GLU A 311 -6.27 -24.42 -19.29
N GLY A 312 -5.72 -23.92 -18.17
CA GLY A 312 -6.50 -23.62 -16.97
C GLY A 312 -7.55 -22.53 -17.19
N LEU A 313 -7.21 -21.49 -17.96
CA LEU A 313 -8.15 -20.42 -18.32
C LEU A 313 -9.30 -20.89 -19.21
N LYS A 314 -9.05 -21.84 -20.13
CA LYS A 314 -10.12 -22.46 -20.95
C LYS A 314 -11.07 -23.29 -20.11
N LEU A 315 -10.54 -24.09 -19.17
CA LEU A 315 -11.35 -24.89 -18.25
C LEU A 315 -12.22 -24.04 -17.32
N ILE A 316 -11.72 -22.90 -16.87
CA ILE A 316 -12.48 -21.94 -16.03
C ILE A 316 -13.57 -21.25 -16.85
N LYS A 317 -13.33 -20.98 -18.14
CA LYS A 317 -14.31 -20.33 -19.03
C LYS A 317 -15.34 -21.28 -19.61
N GLY A 318 -15.14 -22.59 -19.48
CA GLY A 318 -16.06 -23.60 -20.03
C GLY A 318 -15.98 -23.75 -21.55
N GLU A 319 -14.82 -23.42 -22.16
CA GLU A 319 -14.53 -23.60 -23.59
C GLU A 319 -13.73 -24.87 -23.84
#